data_9cd349357967bb241a69e7a051203d52
#
_entry.id   9cd349357967bb241a69e7a051203d52
#
_cell.length_a   1.000
_cell.length_b   1.000
_cell.length_c   1.000
_cell.angle_alpha   90.00
_cell.angle_beta   90.00
_cell.angle_gamma   90.00
#
_symmetry.space_group_name_H-M   'P 1'
#
loop_
_entity.id
_entity.type
_entity.pdbx_description
1 polymer ?
#
loop_
_entity_poly.entity_id
_entity_poly.type
_entity_poly.pdbx_seq_one_letter_code
_entity_poly.pdbx_strand_id
1 'polypeptide(L)'
;DVGNLLEIDEIGIQISEKMSEDLSADIIIDFSSPKSSMNILQLAKIKEIPILIGTTGFSEDDFKEIEIASTQIPVLFAPNTSSGIAILKNILNKSKNLFSEDNEFSISETHHVEKKDSPSGTALDLQREIISVYPEAKVAIESYREGNNPGEHTVSITLDNEIIEFTHRAENRSIFALGALKGAVWLTVRPAGLYSMGDIYSS
;
A
#
# COMPACT_ATOMS: atom_id res chain seq x y z
N ASP A 1 10.53 -24.39 -10.99
CA ASP A 1 11.20 -23.11 -11.28
C ASP A 1 10.13 -22.04 -11.56
N VAL A 2 10.38 -20.79 -11.14
CA VAL A 2 9.43 -19.66 -11.34
C VAL A 2 9.28 -19.38 -12.84
N GLY A 3 10.32 -19.53 -13.64
CA GLY A 3 10.25 -19.36 -15.08
C GLY A 3 9.18 -20.24 -15.73
N ASN A 4 9.11 -21.52 -15.33
CA ASN A 4 8.10 -22.45 -15.83
C ASN A 4 6.67 -22.01 -15.51
N LEU A 5 6.44 -21.38 -14.32
CA LEU A 5 5.14 -20.83 -13.94
C LEU A 5 4.76 -19.61 -14.79
N LEU A 6 5.74 -18.83 -15.21
CA LEU A 6 5.57 -17.64 -16.02
C LEU A 6 5.59 -17.92 -17.53
N GLU A 7 5.65 -19.19 -17.95
CA GLU A 7 5.74 -19.61 -19.36
C GLU A 7 6.92 -18.99 -20.12
N ILE A 8 8.07 -18.83 -19.42
CA ILE A 8 9.35 -18.39 -19.98
C ILE A 8 10.42 -19.46 -19.70
N ASP A 9 11.64 -19.26 -20.18
CA ASP A 9 12.76 -20.16 -19.89
C ASP A 9 13.04 -20.25 -18.38
N GLU A 10 13.63 -21.37 -17.94
CA GLU A 10 14.07 -21.54 -16.55
C GLU A 10 15.04 -20.45 -16.13
N ILE A 11 14.77 -19.82 -14.99
CA ILE A 11 15.58 -18.72 -14.44
C ILE A 11 16.35 -19.12 -13.17
N GLY A 12 16.29 -20.38 -12.77
CA GLY A 12 17.01 -20.91 -11.60
C GLY A 12 16.38 -20.56 -10.25
N ILE A 13 15.23 -19.89 -10.24
CA ILE A 13 14.52 -19.51 -9.01
C ILE A 13 13.51 -20.59 -8.66
N GLN A 14 13.71 -21.26 -7.52
CA GLN A 14 12.87 -22.35 -7.08
C GLN A 14 11.67 -21.84 -6.25
N ILE A 15 10.50 -22.50 -6.43
CA ILE A 15 9.35 -22.33 -5.57
C ILE A 15 9.42 -23.41 -4.49
N SER A 16 9.29 -23.01 -3.24
CA SER A 16 9.29 -23.91 -2.09
C SER A 16 8.01 -23.71 -1.27
N GLU A 17 7.47 -24.80 -0.75
CA GLU A 17 6.32 -24.75 0.18
C GLU A 17 6.73 -24.28 1.58
N LYS A 18 8.01 -24.31 1.90
CA LYS A 18 8.54 -23.92 3.21
C LYS A 18 9.71 -22.99 3.03
N MET A 19 9.80 -21.99 3.88
CA MET A 19 11.00 -21.17 4.00
C MET A 19 12.15 -22.04 4.55
N SER A 20 13.32 -21.90 3.95
CA SER A 20 14.53 -22.55 4.43
C SER A 20 14.98 -21.95 5.76
N GLU A 21 15.43 -22.80 6.68
CA GLU A 21 16.10 -22.34 7.91
C GLU A 21 17.41 -21.61 7.59
N ASP A 22 18.03 -21.92 6.47
CA ASP A 22 19.26 -21.28 5.97
C ASP A 22 18.97 -20.06 5.07
N LEU A 23 17.76 -19.48 5.15
CA LEU A 23 17.38 -18.32 4.37
C LEU A 23 18.38 -17.18 4.55
N SER A 24 18.99 -16.77 3.44
CA SER A 24 19.80 -15.57 3.32
C SER A 24 19.21 -14.69 2.23
N ALA A 25 18.76 -13.50 2.61
CA ALA A 25 18.15 -12.54 1.69
C ALA A 25 18.37 -11.12 2.23
N ASP A 26 18.45 -10.15 1.33
CA ASP A 26 18.56 -8.73 1.70
C ASP A 26 17.24 -8.18 2.19
N ILE A 27 16.12 -8.79 1.75
CA ILE A 27 14.76 -8.38 2.09
C ILE A 27 13.75 -9.50 1.82
N ILE A 28 12.68 -9.52 2.60
CA ILE A 28 11.50 -10.35 2.36
C ILE A 28 10.38 -9.46 1.82
N ILE A 29 9.69 -9.92 0.77
CA ILE A 29 8.47 -9.30 0.24
C ILE A 29 7.32 -10.29 0.46
N ASP A 30 6.34 -9.92 1.28
CA ASP A 30 5.22 -10.76 1.67
C ASP A 30 3.88 -10.26 1.11
N PHE A 31 3.24 -11.10 0.28
CA PHE A 31 1.87 -10.93 -0.22
C PHE A 31 1.10 -12.24 -0.02
N SER A 32 1.01 -12.72 1.21
CA SER A 32 0.42 -14.03 1.50
C SER A 32 -0.95 -13.93 2.22
N SER A 33 -0.99 -14.29 3.47
CA SER A 33 -2.18 -14.20 4.33
C SER A 33 -1.76 -13.76 5.74
N PRO A 34 -2.64 -13.15 6.57
CA PRO A 34 -2.26 -12.69 7.90
C PRO A 34 -1.52 -13.74 8.71
N LYS A 35 -2.05 -14.97 8.78
CA LYS A 35 -1.41 -16.08 9.50
C LYS A 35 -0.03 -16.41 8.95
N SER A 36 0.16 -16.42 7.64
CA SER A 36 1.45 -16.69 7.00
C SER A 36 2.41 -15.53 7.25
N SER A 37 1.95 -14.29 7.08
CA SER A 37 2.72 -13.07 7.33
C SER A 37 3.28 -13.02 8.74
N MET A 38 2.49 -13.40 9.75
CA MET A 38 2.96 -13.44 11.15
C MET A 38 4.09 -14.45 11.34
N ASN A 39 4.02 -15.63 10.72
CA ASN A 39 5.11 -16.61 10.76
C ASN A 39 6.37 -16.09 10.05
N ILE A 40 6.18 -15.45 8.89
CA ILE A 40 7.27 -14.84 8.10
C ILE A 40 7.93 -13.70 8.89
N LEU A 41 7.13 -12.87 9.56
CA LEU A 41 7.60 -11.78 10.41
C LEU A 41 8.49 -12.28 11.55
N GLN A 42 8.12 -13.38 12.21
CA GLN A 42 8.96 -13.97 13.25
C GLN A 42 10.30 -14.47 12.69
N LEU A 43 10.29 -15.09 11.50
CA LEU A 43 11.52 -15.50 10.83
C LEU A 43 12.38 -14.29 10.44
N ALA A 44 11.77 -13.22 9.90
CA ALA A 44 12.45 -11.99 9.56
C ALA A 44 13.15 -11.36 10.77
N LYS A 45 12.49 -11.36 11.94
CA LYS A 45 13.09 -10.91 13.21
C LYS A 45 14.30 -11.77 13.61
N ILE A 46 14.15 -13.10 13.59
CA ILE A 46 15.25 -14.02 14.00
C ILE A 46 16.47 -13.86 13.08
N LYS A 47 16.22 -13.60 11.79
CA LYS A 47 17.27 -13.46 10.78
C LYS A 47 17.77 -12.01 10.60
N GLU A 48 17.16 -11.07 11.29
CA GLU A 48 17.43 -9.63 11.16
C GLU A 48 17.28 -9.11 9.71
N ILE A 49 16.32 -9.70 8.97
CA ILE A 49 16.06 -9.35 7.56
C ILE A 49 14.94 -8.32 7.50
N PRO A 50 15.10 -7.20 6.77
CA PRO A 50 14.01 -6.26 6.48
C PRO A 50 12.83 -6.95 5.82
N ILE A 51 11.60 -6.49 6.09
CA ILE A 51 10.39 -7.08 5.49
C ILE A 51 9.42 -6.01 4.98
N LEU A 52 8.95 -6.20 3.73
CA LEU A 52 7.79 -5.50 3.17
C LEU A 52 6.58 -6.41 3.30
N ILE A 53 5.52 -5.91 3.95
CA ILE A 53 4.25 -6.62 4.14
C ILE A 53 3.18 -5.93 3.31
N GLY A 54 2.79 -6.56 2.19
CA GLY A 54 1.68 -6.16 1.33
C GLY A 54 0.38 -6.90 1.64
N THR A 55 0.43 -7.88 2.53
CA THR A 55 -0.73 -8.63 3.03
C THR A 55 -1.69 -7.70 3.77
N THR A 56 -2.99 -7.95 3.63
CA THR A 56 -4.07 -7.19 4.27
C THR A 56 -4.93 -8.07 5.16
N GLY A 57 -5.78 -7.47 6.00
CA GLY A 57 -6.74 -8.21 6.82
C GLY A 57 -6.20 -8.65 8.18
N PHE A 58 -5.16 -7.99 8.70
CA PHE A 58 -4.63 -8.21 10.04
C PHE A 58 -5.63 -7.78 11.13
N SER A 59 -5.62 -8.52 12.24
CA SER A 59 -6.28 -8.09 13.46
C SER A 59 -5.48 -6.98 14.17
N GLU A 60 -6.09 -6.33 15.15
CA GLU A 60 -5.39 -5.34 16.00
C GLU A 60 -4.19 -5.96 16.73
N ASP A 61 -4.30 -7.22 17.15
CA ASP A 61 -3.21 -7.89 17.85
C ASP A 61 -2.06 -8.25 16.89
N ASP A 62 -2.37 -8.69 15.66
CA ASP A 62 -1.35 -8.88 14.63
C ASP A 62 -0.61 -7.58 14.34
N PHE A 63 -1.33 -6.45 14.29
CA PHE A 63 -0.72 -5.16 14.02
C PHE A 63 0.22 -4.71 15.15
N LYS A 64 -0.14 -4.96 16.42
CA LYS A 64 0.76 -4.72 17.56
C LYS A 64 2.05 -5.55 17.46
N GLU A 65 1.95 -6.80 17.01
CA GLU A 65 3.15 -7.63 16.78
C GLU A 65 4.03 -7.08 15.63
N ILE A 66 3.42 -6.52 14.59
CA ILE A 66 4.14 -5.81 13.51
C ILE A 66 4.87 -4.58 14.08
N GLU A 67 4.21 -3.79 14.92
CA GLU A 67 4.82 -2.64 15.60
C GLU A 67 5.98 -3.05 16.51
N ILE A 68 5.82 -4.12 17.29
CA ILE A 68 6.90 -4.66 18.13
C ILE A 68 8.08 -5.13 17.27
N ALA A 69 7.81 -5.84 16.18
CA ALA A 69 8.85 -6.30 15.26
C ALA A 69 9.65 -5.14 14.65
N SER A 70 8.96 -4.04 14.33
CA SER A 70 9.57 -2.86 13.75
C SER A 70 10.59 -2.16 14.66
N THR A 71 10.55 -2.42 15.96
CA THR A 71 11.58 -1.93 16.89
C THR A 71 12.92 -2.66 16.75
N GLN A 72 12.93 -3.80 16.05
CA GLN A 72 14.09 -4.68 15.91
C GLN A 72 14.61 -4.71 14.47
N ILE A 73 13.72 -4.69 13.49
CA ILE A 73 14.04 -4.73 12.05
C ILE A 73 13.27 -3.65 11.28
N PRO A 74 13.74 -3.24 10.09
CA PRO A 74 12.96 -2.39 9.20
C PRO A 74 11.71 -3.14 8.71
N VAL A 75 10.52 -2.57 8.90
CA VAL A 75 9.24 -3.10 8.42
C VAL A 75 8.55 -2.06 7.57
N LEU A 76 8.26 -2.36 6.31
CA LEU A 76 7.42 -1.54 5.44
C LEU A 76 6.03 -2.17 5.36
N PHE A 77 5.06 -1.60 6.08
CA PHE A 77 3.67 -2.01 6.00
C PHE A 77 2.96 -1.28 4.87
N ALA A 78 2.61 -2.01 3.81
CA ALA A 78 2.15 -1.45 2.55
C ALA A 78 0.94 -2.21 1.99
N PRO A 79 -0.27 -2.06 2.58
CA PRO A 79 -1.50 -2.70 2.09
C PRO A 79 -1.88 -2.27 0.66
N ASN A 80 -1.33 -1.16 0.20
CA ASN A 80 -1.34 -0.73 -1.20
C ASN A 80 0.06 -0.25 -1.59
N THR A 81 0.71 -0.96 -2.50
CA THR A 81 2.07 -0.65 -2.95
C THR A 81 2.14 0.28 -4.15
N SER A 82 1.01 0.87 -4.61
CA SER A 82 1.01 1.86 -5.68
C SER A 82 1.80 3.11 -5.30
N SER A 83 2.86 3.40 -6.04
CA SER A 83 3.64 4.63 -5.91
C SER A 83 2.77 5.89 -6.13
N GLY A 84 1.84 5.83 -7.10
CA GLY A 84 0.95 6.96 -7.41
C GLY A 84 0.00 7.27 -6.26
N ILE A 85 -0.59 6.25 -5.62
CA ILE A 85 -1.44 6.44 -4.44
C ILE A 85 -0.61 7.00 -3.26
N ALA A 86 0.60 6.49 -3.04
CA ALA A 86 1.47 7.01 -1.98
C ALA A 86 1.84 8.50 -2.20
N ILE A 87 2.13 8.88 -3.44
CA ILE A 87 2.38 10.29 -3.81
C ILE A 87 1.12 11.14 -3.60
N LEU A 88 -0.05 10.66 -4.02
CA LEU A 88 -1.31 11.36 -3.83
C LEU A 88 -1.59 11.61 -2.34
N LYS A 89 -1.39 10.63 -1.49
CA LYS A 89 -1.51 10.78 -0.03
C LYS A 89 -0.54 11.84 0.51
N ASN A 90 0.72 11.85 0.04
CA ASN A 90 1.68 12.88 0.44
C ASN A 90 1.29 14.28 -0.03
N ILE A 91 0.68 14.42 -1.21
CA ILE A 91 0.12 15.70 -1.68
C ILE A 91 -0.98 16.17 -0.74
N LEU A 92 -1.90 15.28 -0.37
CA LEU A 92 -2.98 15.59 0.58
C LEU A 92 -2.42 16.00 1.94
N ASN A 93 -1.44 15.30 2.48
CA ASN A 93 -0.78 15.68 3.73
C ASN A 93 -0.11 17.07 3.66
N LYS A 94 0.58 17.35 2.55
CA LYS A 94 1.23 18.65 2.34
C LYS A 94 0.23 19.78 2.05
N SER A 95 -1.02 19.47 1.75
CA SER A 95 -2.09 20.46 1.55
C SER A 95 -2.66 21.03 2.84
N LYS A 96 -2.19 20.58 4.01
CA LYS A 96 -2.62 21.10 5.31
C LYS A 96 -2.53 22.64 5.33
N ASN A 97 -3.63 23.28 5.70
CA ASN A 97 -3.83 24.73 5.69
C ASN A 97 -3.96 25.40 4.31
N LEU A 98 -4.03 24.62 3.21
CA LEU A 98 -4.34 25.19 1.89
C LEU A 98 -5.85 25.27 1.64
N PHE A 99 -6.63 24.38 2.26
CA PHE A 99 -8.07 24.30 2.13
C PHE A 99 -8.74 24.52 3.50
N SER A 100 -10.00 24.98 3.47
CA SER A 100 -10.85 25.06 4.65
C SER A 100 -11.50 23.71 4.92
N GLU A 101 -11.75 23.37 6.19
CA GLU A 101 -12.56 22.19 6.57
C GLU A 101 -14.02 22.30 6.12
N ASP A 102 -14.49 23.53 5.84
CA ASP A 102 -15.82 23.79 5.28
C ASP A 102 -15.91 23.51 3.77
N ASN A 103 -14.76 23.31 3.08
CA ASN A 103 -14.79 22.89 1.69
C ASN A 103 -15.40 21.49 1.56
N GLU A 104 -16.08 21.24 0.45
CA GLU A 104 -16.61 19.94 0.14
C GLU A 104 -15.50 19.04 -0.44
N PHE A 105 -15.25 17.91 0.23
CA PHE A 105 -14.33 16.88 -0.23
C PHE A 105 -15.11 15.69 -0.74
N SER A 106 -14.71 15.18 -1.91
CA SER A 106 -15.29 13.96 -2.45
C SER A 106 -14.22 13.05 -3.06
N ILE A 107 -14.51 11.77 -3.09
CA ILE A 107 -13.69 10.75 -3.74
C ILE A 107 -14.60 10.02 -4.72
N SER A 108 -14.20 9.94 -5.97
CA SER A 108 -14.78 9.00 -6.93
C SER A 108 -13.78 7.88 -7.22
N GLU A 109 -14.29 6.64 -7.30
CA GLU A 109 -13.44 5.49 -7.65
C GLU A 109 -14.12 4.61 -8.68
N THR A 110 -13.33 4.14 -9.65
CA THR A 110 -13.81 3.24 -10.70
C THR A 110 -12.93 1.99 -10.76
N HIS A 111 -13.56 0.80 -10.72
CA HIS A 111 -12.88 -0.49 -10.87
C HIS A 111 -13.65 -1.42 -11.80
N HIS A 112 -13.03 -2.55 -12.14
CA HIS A 112 -13.67 -3.60 -12.96
C HIS A 112 -14.94 -4.15 -12.32
N VAL A 113 -15.83 -4.68 -13.15
CA VAL A 113 -17.17 -5.15 -12.73
C VAL A 113 -17.15 -6.31 -11.73
N GLU A 114 -16.06 -7.08 -11.68
CA GLU A 114 -15.92 -8.21 -10.75
C GLU A 114 -15.47 -7.83 -9.34
N LYS A 115 -15.11 -6.55 -9.11
CA LYS A 115 -14.67 -6.09 -7.79
C LYS A 115 -15.84 -6.07 -6.82
N LYS A 116 -15.73 -6.84 -5.74
CA LYS A 116 -16.83 -7.09 -4.79
C LYS A 116 -16.95 -6.02 -3.71
N ASP A 117 -15.81 -5.49 -3.23
CA ASP A 117 -15.79 -4.45 -2.21
C ASP A 117 -16.18 -3.08 -2.79
N SER A 118 -17.06 -2.37 -2.11
CA SER A 118 -17.52 -1.01 -2.44
C SER A 118 -17.87 -0.27 -1.15
N PRO A 119 -17.23 0.88 -0.86
CA PRO A 119 -16.09 1.46 -1.58
C PRO A 119 -14.84 0.59 -1.54
N SER A 120 -13.88 0.87 -2.45
CA SER A 120 -12.59 0.18 -2.47
C SER A 120 -11.77 0.50 -1.21
N GLY A 121 -10.90 -0.44 -0.79
CA GLY A 121 -9.98 -0.20 0.32
C GLY A 121 -9.11 1.05 0.12
N THR A 122 -8.71 1.35 -1.12
CA THR A 122 -7.94 2.55 -1.47
C THR A 122 -8.76 3.83 -1.29
N ALA A 123 -10.04 3.84 -1.66
CA ALA A 123 -10.91 5.00 -1.45
C ALA A 123 -11.11 5.28 0.05
N LEU A 124 -11.34 4.23 0.85
CA LEU A 124 -11.43 4.34 2.30
C LEU A 124 -10.11 4.83 2.93
N ASP A 125 -8.97 4.42 2.39
CA ASP A 125 -7.67 4.86 2.87
C ASP A 125 -7.41 6.34 2.52
N LEU A 126 -7.77 6.79 1.32
CA LEU A 126 -7.73 8.19 0.93
C LEU A 126 -8.69 9.05 1.78
N GLN A 127 -9.89 8.54 2.12
CA GLN A 127 -10.81 9.22 3.02
C GLN A 127 -10.19 9.42 4.40
N ARG A 128 -9.59 8.36 4.98
CA ARG A 128 -8.88 8.48 6.27
C ARG A 128 -7.74 9.49 6.21
N GLU A 129 -7.01 9.54 5.10
CA GLU A 129 -5.94 10.51 4.89
C GLU A 129 -6.48 11.95 4.90
N ILE A 130 -7.56 12.22 4.16
CA ILE A 130 -8.21 13.56 4.16
C ILE A 130 -8.66 13.93 5.56
N ILE A 131 -9.34 13.05 6.27
CA ILE A 131 -9.83 13.29 7.64
C ILE A 131 -8.66 13.50 8.62
N SER A 132 -7.52 12.86 8.42
CA SER A 132 -6.34 13.08 9.26
C SER A 132 -5.76 14.49 9.12
N VAL A 133 -5.92 15.11 7.94
CA VAL A 133 -5.45 16.46 7.63
C VAL A 133 -6.50 17.50 7.95
N TYR A 134 -7.78 17.19 7.71
CA TYR A 134 -8.97 18.04 7.88
C TYR A 134 -10.00 17.28 8.73
N PRO A 135 -9.88 17.30 10.08
CA PRO A 135 -10.68 16.45 10.97
C PRO A 135 -12.20 16.64 10.91
N GLU A 136 -12.66 17.86 10.62
CA GLU A 136 -14.10 18.19 10.51
C GLU A 136 -14.65 18.04 9.08
N ALA A 137 -13.78 17.72 8.10
CA ALA A 137 -14.20 17.60 6.70
C ALA A 137 -15.18 16.44 6.50
N LYS A 138 -16.23 16.70 5.74
CA LYS A 138 -17.14 15.68 5.25
C LYS A 138 -16.65 15.18 3.90
N VAL A 139 -16.35 13.89 3.82
CA VAL A 139 -15.79 13.28 2.60
C VAL A 139 -16.77 12.26 2.05
N ALA A 140 -17.43 12.59 0.94
CA ALA A 140 -18.29 11.66 0.20
C ALA A 140 -17.44 10.68 -0.63
N ILE A 141 -17.92 9.44 -0.80
CA ILE A 141 -17.30 8.46 -1.71
C ILE A 141 -18.36 7.96 -2.69
N GLU A 142 -18.02 8.02 -3.97
CA GLU A 142 -18.79 7.44 -5.06
C GLU A 142 -18.01 6.31 -5.72
N SER A 143 -18.65 5.17 -5.91
CA SER A 143 -18.02 3.96 -6.43
C SER A 143 -18.66 3.53 -7.73
N TYR A 144 -17.85 3.35 -8.77
CA TYR A 144 -18.28 2.90 -10.07
C TYR A 144 -17.64 1.55 -10.42
N ARG A 145 -18.36 0.75 -11.21
CA ARG A 145 -17.88 -0.55 -11.70
C ARG A 145 -18.04 -0.58 -13.21
N GLU A 146 -16.91 -0.59 -13.93
CA GLU A 146 -16.89 -0.41 -15.38
C GLU A 146 -15.81 -1.27 -16.03
N GLY A 147 -16.21 -2.12 -16.97
CA GLY A 147 -15.32 -2.90 -17.83
C GLY A 147 -14.23 -3.66 -17.03
N ASN A 148 -13.00 -3.54 -17.49
CA ASN A 148 -11.80 -4.15 -16.90
C ASN A 148 -10.89 -3.12 -16.20
N ASN A 149 -11.44 -1.99 -15.74
CA ASN A 149 -10.66 -0.90 -15.13
C ASN A 149 -9.84 -1.42 -13.93
N PRO A 150 -8.49 -1.31 -13.96
CA PRO A 150 -7.64 -1.80 -12.87
C PRO A 150 -7.78 -0.99 -11.57
N GLY A 151 -8.25 0.25 -11.66
CA GLY A 151 -8.49 1.18 -10.57
C GLY A 151 -8.17 2.61 -10.92
N GLU A 152 -9.15 3.48 -10.79
CA GLU A 152 -9.02 4.93 -10.89
C GLU A 152 -9.59 5.56 -9.61
N HIS A 153 -8.93 6.58 -9.10
CA HIS A 153 -9.34 7.30 -7.90
C HIS A 153 -9.12 8.79 -8.13
N THR A 154 -10.16 9.58 -7.96
CA THR A 154 -10.11 11.04 -8.02
C THR A 154 -10.53 11.62 -6.67
N VAL A 155 -9.68 12.44 -6.09
CA VAL A 155 -10.02 13.29 -4.94
C VAL A 155 -10.37 14.65 -5.47
N SER A 156 -11.58 15.13 -5.22
CA SER A 156 -12.07 16.45 -5.64
C SER A 156 -12.31 17.33 -4.40
N ILE A 157 -11.88 18.58 -4.50
CA ILE A 157 -12.04 19.61 -3.47
C ILE A 157 -12.77 20.77 -4.13
N THR A 158 -14.01 21.01 -3.69
CA THR A 158 -14.85 22.09 -4.21
C THR A 158 -14.62 23.37 -3.41
N LEU A 159 -14.24 24.41 -4.11
CA LEU A 159 -14.14 25.78 -3.62
C LEU A 159 -15.38 26.58 -4.08
N ASP A 160 -15.43 27.88 -3.83
CA ASP A 160 -16.61 28.69 -4.12
C ASP A 160 -17.13 28.56 -5.56
N ASN A 161 -16.24 28.67 -6.55
CA ASN A 161 -16.59 28.65 -7.98
C ASN A 161 -15.62 27.80 -8.83
N GLU A 162 -14.84 26.93 -8.20
CA GLU A 162 -13.84 26.09 -8.87
C GLU A 162 -13.66 24.77 -8.14
N ILE A 163 -13.14 23.76 -8.83
CA ILE A 163 -12.85 22.44 -8.29
C ILE A 163 -11.39 22.11 -8.55
N ILE A 164 -10.72 21.62 -7.53
CA ILE A 164 -9.38 21.05 -7.67
C ILE A 164 -9.49 19.53 -7.62
N GLU A 165 -8.90 18.86 -8.60
CA GLU A 165 -8.93 17.40 -8.67
C GLU A 165 -7.53 16.80 -8.71
N PHE A 166 -7.35 15.74 -7.95
CA PHE A 166 -6.15 14.88 -7.98
C PHE A 166 -6.57 13.49 -8.42
N THR A 167 -6.19 13.09 -9.63
CA THR A 167 -6.57 11.80 -10.19
C THR A 167 -5.37 10.86 -10.26
N HIS A 168 -5.54 9.67 -9.72
CA HIS A 168 -4.68 8.51 -9.93
C HIS A 168 -5.38 7.49 -10.79
N ARG A 169 -4.76 7.09 -11.91
CA ARG A 169 -5.25 6.03 -12.79
C ARG A 169 -4.19 4.94 -12.93
N ALA A 170 -4.55 3.72 -12.59
CA ALA A 170 -3.75 2.55 -12.88
C ALA A 170 -3.96 2.13 -14.35
N GLU A 171 -2.90 2.00 -15.13
CA GLU A 171 -2.99 1.47 -16.50
C GLU A 171 -3.07 -0.06 -16.49
N ASN A 172 -2.39 -0.69 -15.55
CA ASN A 172 -2.41 -2.15 -15.34
C ASN A 172 -1.98 -2.48 -13.91
N ARG A 173 -2.11 -3.75 -13.52
CA ARG A 173 -1.82 -4.20 -12.15
C ARG A 173 -0.32 -4.33 -11.81
N SER A 174 0.58 -4.22 -12.79
CA SER A 174 2.03 -4.29 -12.54
C SER A 174 2.54 -3.16 -11.65
N ILE A 175 1.78 -2.06 -11.53
CA ILE A 175 2.12 -0.95 -10.63
C ILE A 175 2.33 -1.41 -9.19
N PHE A 176 1.59 -2.43 -8.74
CA PHE A 176 1.72 -2.95 -7.38
C PHE A 176 3.03 -3.72 -7.20
N ALA A 177 3.41 -4.56 -8.17
CA ALA A 177 4.68 -5.29 -8.14
C ALA A 177 5.87 -4.33 -8.23
N LEU A 178 5.82 -3.35 -9.15
CA LEU A 178 6.86 -2.33 -9.30
C LEU A 178 7.00 -1.47 -8.04
N GLY A 179 5.90 -1.08 -7.43
CA GLY A 179 5.90 -0.32 -6.19
C GLY A 179 6.46 -1.14 -5.02
N ALA A 180 6.11 -2.43 -4.92
CA ALA A 180 6.67 -3.32 -3.93
C ALA A 180 8.20 -3.48 -4.07
N LEU A 181 8.69 -3.67 -5.30
CA LEU A 181 10.14 -3.74 -5.56
C LEU A 181 10.84 -2.43 -5.19
N LYS A 182 10.25 -1.27 -5.54
CA LYS A 182 10.80 0.03 -5.16
C LYS A 182 10.84 0.21 -3.64
N GLY A 183 9.75 -0.14 -2.95
CA GLY A 183 9.67 -0.11 -1.49
C GLY A 183 10.69 -1.03 -0.84
N ALA A 184 10.84 -2.24 -1.37
CA ALA A 184 11.79 -3.23 -0.91
C ALA A 184 13.24 -2.70 -0.99
N VAL A 185 13.67 -2.23 -2.16
CA VAL A 185 15.01 -1.64 -2.34
C VAL A 185 15.23 -0.45 -1.41
N TRP A 186 14.23 0.44 -1.26
CA TRP A 186 14.33 1.57 -0.36
C TRP A 186 14.49 1.14 1.11
N LEU A 187 13.83 0.04 1.52
CA LEU A 187 13.83 -0.44 2.90
C LEU A 187 15.18 -1.04 3.31
N THR A 188 15.96 -1.65 2.40
CA THR A 188 17.21 -2.35 2.72
C THR A 188 18.27 -1.50 3.42
N VAL A 189 18.19 -0.18 3.28
CA VAL A 189 19.13 0.78 3.87
C VAL A 189 18.53 1.58 5.02
N ARG A 190 17.39 1.17 5.56
CA ARG A 190 16.73 1.86 6.67
C ARG A 190 17.07 1.22 8.01
N PRO A 191 17.13 2.00 9.08
CA PRO A 191 17.21 1.46 10.43
C PRO A 191 15.91 0.72 10.80
N ALA A 192 15.92 -0.01 11.91
CA ALA A 192 14.70 -0.57 12.49
C ALA A 192 13.64 0.54 12.66
N GLY A 193 12.41 0.24 12.27
CA GLY A 193 11.30 1.19 12.25
C GLY A 193 10.11 0.66 11.46
N LEU A 194 8.92 1.19 11.74
CA LEU A 194 7.72 0.94 10.96
C LEU A 194 7.56 2.04 9.92
N TYR A 195 7.52 1.63 8.66
CA TYR A 195 7.45 2.52 7.51
C TYR A 195 6.20 2.25 6.68
N SER A 196 5.78 3.25 5.92
CA SER A 196 4.72 3.21 4.92
C SER A 196 5.26 3.51 3.52
N MET A 197 4.47 3.27 2.49
CA MET A 197 4.80 3.70 1.12
C MET A 197 4.96 5.23 1.01
N GLY A 198 4.32 6.00 1.87
CA GLY A 198 4.44 7.45 1.93
C GLY A 198 5.86 7.91 2.29
N ASP A 199 6.55 7.17 3.17
CA ASP A 199 7.89 7.52 3.64
C ASP A 199 8.94 7.48 2.52
N ILE A 200 8.70 6.70 1.46
CA ILE A 200 9.58 6.64 0.28
C ILE A 200 9.64 7.99 -0.45
N TYR A 201 8.56 8.77 -0.36
CA TYR A 201 8.38 10.04 -1.08
C TYR A 201 8.36 11.26 -0.15
N SER A 202 8.62 11.04 1.14
CA SER A 202 8.74 12.10 2.14
C SER A 202 10.21 12.57 2.16
N SER A 203 10.50 13.65 1.47
CA SER A 203 11.79 14.37 1.51
C SER A 203 11.63 15.71 2.21
#